data_47ce257a18bfb0f6557aeac1ae87320a
#
_entry.id   47ce257a18bfb0f6557aeac1ae87320a
#
_cell.length_a   1.000
_cell.length_b   1.000
_cell.length_c   1.000
_cell.angle_alpha   90.00
_cell.angle_beta   90.00
_cell.angle_gamma   90.00
#
_symmetry.space_group_name_H-M   'P 1'
#
loop_
_entity.id
_entity.type
_entity.pdbx_description
1 polymer ?
#
loop_
_entity_poly.entity_id
_entity_poly.type
_entity_poly.pdbx_seq_one_letter_code
_entity_poly.pdbx_strand_id
1 'polypeptide(L)'
;AEWKGRWERNNHVDDPDQPDYKSHRIIEQSEHDNLNAILKSEKVASVKQTQRDSVEKPPLNFDLTSLQREANNIFSWSAKKTLGVAQDLYDSFKLTTYPRTDSRHLPEDMHEQIAKTIRQLGAQDEYNGHSSRIVDDGMKNAGRNFDNSKVSDHFAIIPTGKIPEGNLNSDHTRLYDLIVRTFLASWHPEATWDVQKRTATLDGENFSKEARTIKVE
;
A
#
# COMPACT_ATOMS: atom_id res chain seq x y z
N ALA A 1 -6.07 -6.65 32.81
CA ALA A 1 -6.28 -6.48 31.35
C ALA A 1 -5.49 -7.58 30.62
N GLU A 2 -6.13 -8.26 29.70
CA GLU A 2 -5.47 -9.28 28.88
C GLU A 2 -4.67 -8.61 27.78
N TRP A 3 -3.44 -9.11 27.52
CA TRP A 3 -2.56 -8.59 26.49
C TRP A 3 -1.98 -9.74 25.66
N LYS A 4 -1.94 -9.58 24.34
CA LYS A 4 -1.38 -10.57 23.40
C LYS A 4 -0.15 -9.96 22.73
N GLY A 5 1.02 -10.55 22.96
CA GLY A 5 2.27 -10.21 22.28
C GLY A 5 2.73 -11.35 21.39
N ARG A 6 3.51 -11.02 20.35
CA ARG A 6 4.24 -12.01 19.54
C ARG A 6 5.63 -12.17 20.13
N TRP A 7 6.06 -13.41 20.32
CA TRP A 7 7.44 -13.70 20.66
C TRP A 7 8.37 -13.47 19.47
N GLU A 8 9.57 -12.99 19.76
CA GLU A 8 10.64 -12.79 18.76
C GLU A 8 11.97 -13.17 19.40
N ARG A 9 12.78 -13.99 18.71
CA ARG A 9 14.15 -14.34 19.14
C ARG A 9 14.98 -13.10 19.32
N ASN A 10 15.71 -13.07 20.42
CA ASN A 10 16.68 -12.00 20.67
C ASN A 10 17.85 -12.11 19.68
N ASN A 11 18.30 -10.96 19.19
CA ASN A 11 19.49 -10.86 18.30
C ASN A 11 19.42 -11.75 17.03
N HIS A 12 18.20 -12.10 16.57
CA HIS A 12 18.05 -12.86 15.35
C HIS A 12 18.51 -12.05 14.13
N VAL A 13 19.29 -12.70 13.26
CA VAL A 13 19.66 -12.19 11.94
C VAL A 13 19.12 -13.16 10.90
N ASP A 14 18.38 -12.64 9.92
CA ASP A 14 17.86 -13.47 8.83
C ASP A 14 19.01 -14.08 8.02
N ASP A 15 18.97 -15.39 7.84
CA ASP A 15 19.93 -16.15 7.05
C ASP A 15 19.27 -16.54 5.70
N PRO A 16 19.85 -16.11 4.56
CA PRO A 16 19.32 -16.47 3.24
C PRO A 16 19.31 -17.98 2.98
N ASP A 17 20.23 -18.74 3.60
CA ASP A 17 20.31 -20.19 3.46
C ASP A 17 19.31 -20.95 4.33
N GLN A 18 18.65 -20.23 5.28
CA GLN A 18 17.63 -20.77 6.16
C GLN A 18 16.34 -19.93 6.11
N PRO A 19 15.62 -19.88 4.99
CA PRO A 19 14.49 -18.98 4.77
C PRO A 19 13.33 -19.19 5.75
N ASP A 20 13.22 -20.37 6.34
CA ASP A 20 12.20 -20.70 7.33
C ASP A 20 12.57 -20.33 8.76
N TYR A 21 13.85 -20.11 9.06
CA TYR A 21 14.34 -19.72 10.37
C TYR A 21 14.17 -18.21 10.58
N LYS A 22 12.95 -17.79 10.95
CA LYS A 22 12.60 -16.40 11.21
C LYS A 22 12.55 -16.09 12.70
N SER A 23 12.76 -14.81 13.06
CA SER A 23 12.77 -14.36 14.45
C SER A 23 11.52 -14.77 15.26
N HIS A 24 10.39 -14.92 14.60
CA HIS A 24 9.09 -15.21 15.20
C HIS A 24 8.59 -16.64 14.99
N ARG A 25 9.41 -17.51 14.37
CA ARG A 25 9.06 -18.93 14.13
C ARG A 25 9.79 -19.82 15.12
N ILE A 26 9.05 -20.65 15.80
CA ILE A 26 9.57 -21.73 16.64
C ILE A 26 9.70 -22.96 15.75
N ILE A 27 10.91 -23.49 15.62
CA ILE A 27 11.20 -24.67 14.79
C ILE A 27 11.55 -25.87 15.67
N GLU A 28 12.30 -25.61 16.75
CA GLU A 28 12.77 -26.66 17.65
C GLU A 28 11.76 -26.93 18.78
N GLN A 29 11.48 -28.21 19.06
CA GLN A 29 10.59 -28.62 20.14
C GLN A 29 11.11 -28.14 21.51
N SER A 30 12.43 -28.18 21.72
CA SER A 30 13.07 -27.70 22.95
C SER A 30 12.82 -26.23 23.20
N GLU A 31 12.84 -25.39 22.16
CA GLU A 31 12.52 -23.95 22.25
C GLU A 31 11.06 -23.73 22.62
N HIS A 32 10.15 -24.47 21.99
CA HIS A 32 8.73 -24.45 22.34
C HIS A 32 8.49 -24.81 23.81
N ASP A 33 9.11 -25.89 24.30
CA ASP A 33 8.92 -26.38 25.67
C ASP A 33 9.48 -25.39 26.70
N ASN A 34 10.63 -24.78 26.41
CA ASN A 34 11.22 -23.74 27.23
C ASN A 34 10.30 -22.50 27.32
N LEU A 35 9.80 -22.02 26.19
CA LEU A 35 8.88 -20.88 26.15
C LEU A 35 7.59 -21.16 26.91
N ASN A 36 7.04 -22.38 26.79
CA ASN A 36 5.86 -22.78 27.55
C ASN A 36 6.13 -22.84 29.06
N ALA A 37 7.29 -23.29 29.48
CA ALA A 37 7.67 -23.30 30.89
C ALA A 37 7.77 -21.87 31.45
N ILE A 38 8.40 -20.95 30.71
CA ILE A 38 8.50 -19.54 31.05
C ILE A 38 7.11 -18.90 31.16
N LEU A 39 6.23 -19.13 30.18
CA LEU A 39 4.88 -18.55 30.18
C LEU A 39 3.96 -19.06 31.28
N LYS A 40 4.19 -20.29 31.75
CA LYS A 40 3.45 -20.90 32.88
C LYS A 40 4.03 -20.54 34.24
N SER A 41 5.20 -19.91 34.29
CA SER A 41 5.79 -19.46 35.53
C SER A 41 4.98 -18.33 36.15
N GLU A 42 4.97 -18.23 37.49
CA GLU A 42 4.33 -17.13 38.24
C GLU A 42 5.18 -15.85 38.27
N LYS A 43 6.16 -15.75 37.38
CA LYS A 43 7.08 -14.59 37.34
C LYS A 43 6.41 -13.37 36.73
N VAL A 44 6.85 -12.22 37.15
CA VAL A 44 6.37 -10.92 36.66
C VAL A 44 7.23 -10.47 35.47
N ALA A 45 6.59 -10.15 34.38
CA ALA A 45 7.26 -9.58 33.22
C ALA A 45 7.56 -8.08 33.44
N SER A 46 8.73 -7.63 33.02
CA SER A 46 8.97 -6.20 32.87
C SER A 46 8.36 -5.72 31.56
N VAL A 47 7.72 -4.54 31.56
CA VAL A 47 7.08 -3.99 30.36
C VAL A 47 7.72 -2.66 29.99
N LYS A 48 8.21 -2.57 28.75
CA LYS A 48 8.70 -1.33 28.15
C LYS A 48 7.72 -0.89 27.06
N GLN A 49 7.33 0.37 27.07
CA GLN A 49 6.57 1.00 26.01
C GLN A 49 7.44 2.06 25.33
N THR A 50 7.45 2.04 24.00
CA THR A 50 8.06 3.08 23.18
C THR A 50 7.02 3.65 22.23
N GLN A 51 7.17 4.93 21.91
CA GLN A 51 6.31 5.64 20.97
C GLN A 51 7.20 6.37 19.97
N ARG A 52 6.82 6.33 18.71
CA ARG A 52 7.51 7.05 17.63
C ARG A 52 6.54 7.43 16.53
N ASP A 53 6.86 8.50 15.83
CA ASP A 53 6.18 8.83 14.60
C ASP A 53 6.74 7.98 13.44
N SER A 54 5.87 7.59 12.54
CA SER A 54 6.22 6.92 11.30
C SER A 54 5.48 7.60 10.15
N VAL A 55 6.21 7.88 9.07
CA VAL A 55 5.65 8.51 7.87
C VAL A 55 5.49 7.44 6.81
N GLU A 56 4.30 7.39 6.21
CA GLU A 56 4.00 6.52 5.08
C GLU A 56 3.76 7.39 3.85
N LYS A 57 4.57 7.16 2.82
CA LYS A 57 4.45 7.87 1.55
C LYS A 57 3.24 7.34 0.77
N PRO A 58 2.50 8.23 0.09
CA PRO A 58 1.42 7.79 -0.78
C PRO A 58 1.95 6.88 -1.91
N PRO A 59 1.10 6.02 -2.50
CA PRO A 59 1.51 5.14 -3.57
C PRO A 59 2.00 5.95 -4.79
N LEU A 60 2.83 5.35 -5.62
CA LEU A 60 3.01 5.79 -7.01
C LEU A 60 1.88 5.20 -7.86
N ASN A 61 1.67 5.79 -9.04
CA ASN A 61 0.77 5.21 -10.04
C ASN A 61 1.18 3.78 -10.42
N PHE A 62 0.34 3.09 -11.16
CA PHE A 62 0.62 1.72 -11.59
C PHE A 62 1.49 1.65 -12.85
N ASP A 63 2.42 0.71 -12.86
CA ASP A 63 2.87 -0.01 -14.04
C ASP A 63 2.04 -1.30 -14.20
N LEU A 64 2.27 -2.07 -15.26
CA LEU A 64 1.53 -3.32 -15.47
C LEU A 64 1.76 -4.32 -14.34
N THR A 65 3.00 -4.49 -13.91
CA THR A 65 3.36 -5.49 -12.89
C THR A 65 2.73 -5.18 -11.52
N SER A 66 2.79 -3.91 -11.09
CA SER A 66 2.18 -3.49 -9.83
C SER A 66 0.65 -3.55 -9.88
N LEU A 67 0.03 -3.21 -11.03
CA LEU A 67 -1.41 -3.35 -11.21
C LEU A 67 -1.86 -4.82 -11.13
N GLN A 68 -1.12 -5.74 -11.78
CA GLN A 68 -1.41 -7.16 -11.72
C GLN A 68 -1.27 -7.73 -10.31
N ARG A 69 -0.24 -7.32 -9.57
CA ARG A 69 -0.02 -7.74 -8.19
C ARG A 69 -1.13 -7.25 -7.28
N GLU A 70 -1.54 -5.99 -7.41
CA GLU A 70 -2.58 -5.42 -6.59
C GLU A 70 -3.96 -6.01 -6.90
N ALA A 71 -4.28 -6.21 -8.18
CA ALA A 71 -5.50 -6.91 -8.59
C ALA A 71 -5.53 -8.37 -8.12
N ASN A 72 -4.38 -9.04 -8.05
CA ASN A 72 -4.30 -10.38 -7.45
C ASN A 72 -4.55 -10.34 -5.95
N ASN A 73 -3.94 -9.40 -5.22
CA ASN A 73 -4.11 -9.25 -3.77
C ASN A 73 -5.56 -8.99 -3.37
N ILE A 74 -6.25 -8.08 -4.10
CA ILE A 74 -7.60 -7.62 -3.72
C ILE A 74 -8.70 -8.51 -4.33
N PHE A 75 -8.51 -8.96 -5.58
CA PHE A 75 -9.54 -9.63 -6.37
C PHE A 75 -9.23 -11.11 -6.64
N SER A 76 -8.04 -11.58 -6.28
CA SER A 76 -7.52 -12.92 -6.63
C SER A 76 -7.48 -13.17 -8.14
N TRP A 77 -7.24 -12.10 -8.94
CA TRP A 77 -7.18 -12.22 -10.39
C TRP A 77 -5.80 -12.70 -10.86
N SER A 78 -5.81 -13.46 -11.96
CA SER A 78 -4.57 -13.79 -12.66
C SER A 78 -4.01 -12.57 -13.40
N ALA A 79 -2.71 -12.54 -13.64
CA ALA A 79 -2.05 -11.52 -14.44
C ALA A 79 -2.66 -11.38 -15.84
N LYS A 80 -3.02 -12.50 -16.49
CA LYS A 80 -3.67 -12.52 -17.80
C LYS A 80 -5.05 -11.84 -17.76
N LYS A 81 -5.87 -12.13 -16.75
CA LYS A 81 -7.19 -11.51 -16.56
C LYS A 81 -7.05 -10.00 -16.37
N THR A 82 -6.16 -9.57 -15.47
CA THR A 82 -5.93 -8.15 -15.20
C THR A 82 -5.51 -7.39 -16.46
N LEU A 83 -4.57 -7.94 -17.23
CA LEU A 83 -4.14 -7.32 -18.49
C LEU A 83 -5.30 -7.23 -19.49
N GLY A 84 -6.12 -8.27 -19.62
CA GLY A 84 -7.27 -8.26 -20.54
C GLY A 84 -8.25 -7.13 -20.20
N VAL A 85 -8.64 -7.02 -18.92
CA VAL A 85 -9.55 -5.96 -18.45
C VAL A 85 -8.92 -4.56 -18.60
N ALA A 86 -7.61 -4.43 -18.33
CA ALA A 86 -6.90 -3.15 -18.51
C ALA A 86 -6.82 -2.73 -20.00
N GLN A 87 -6.65 -3.71 -20.90
CA GLN A 87 -6.69 -3.44 -22.35
C GLN A 87 -8.07 -2.98 -22.79
N ASP A 88 -9.14 -3.61 -22.32
CA ASP A 88 -10.50 -3.17 -22.64
C ASP A 88 -10.76 -1.74 -22.14
N LEU A 89 -10.32 -1.40 -20.92
CA LEU A 89 -10.42 -0.03 -20.38
C LEU A 89 -9.67 1.00 -21.25
N TYR A 90 -8.54 0.63 -21.82
CA TYR A 90 -7.78 1.47 -22.73
C TYR A 90 -8.36 1.48 -24.14
N ASP A 91 -8.51 0.31 -24.77
CA ASP A 91 -8.82 0.18 -26.20
C ASP A 91 -10.29 0.49 -26.52
N SER A 92 -11.21 -0.05 -25.71
CA SER A 92 -12.65 0.03 -25.97
C SER A 92 -13.28 1.25 -25.30
N PHE A 93 -12.95 1.49 -24.03
CA PHE A 93 -13.61 2.52 -23.22
C PHE A 93 -12.84 3.86 -23.22
N LYS A 94 -11.53 3.85 -23.49
CA LYS A 94 -10.66 5.04 -23.44
C LYS A 94 -10.64 5.70 -22.05
N LEU A 95 -10.78 4.90 -21.00
CA LEU A 95 -10.86 5.36 -19.62
C LEU A 95 -9.49 5.42 -18.93
N THR A 96 -8.51 4.68 -19.42
CA THR A 96 -7.14 4.64 -18.87
C THR A 96 -6.11 4.86 -19.98
N THR A 97 -4.87 5.14 -19.58
CA THR A 97 -3.70 5.15 -20.46
C THR A 97 -3.27 3.73 -20.81
N TYR A 98 -2.29 3.61 -21.72
CA TYR A 98 -1.80 2.34 -22.25
C TYR A 98 -1.31 1.41 -21.11
N PRO A 99 -1.83 0.17 -21.02
CA PRO A 99 -1.58 -0.68 -19.86
C PRO A 99 -0.24 -1.43 -19.89
N ARG A 100 0.42 -1.54 -21.04
CA ARG A 100 1.70 -2.26 -21.14
C ARG A 100 2.86 -1.28 -20.96
N THR A 101 3.03 -0.81 -19.74
CA THR A 101 4.11 0.08 -19.34
C THR A 101 4.86 -0.48 -18.15
N ASP A 102 6.13 -0.21 -18.07
CA ASP A 102 7.02 -0.46 -16.94
C ASP A 102 7.22 0.78 -16.04
N SER A 103 6.73 1.95 -16.49
CA SER A 103 6.84 3.19 -15.76
C SER A 103 5.67 3.40 -14.79
N ARG A 104 6.00 3.92 -13.60
CA ARG A 104 5.05 4.39 -12.59
C ARG A 104 5.01 5.91 -12.49
N HIS A 105 5.74 6.59 -13.40
CA HIS A 105 5.92 8.04 -13.40
C HIS A 105 5.24 8.68 -14.60
N LEU A 106 5.11 9.99 -14.54
CA LEU A 106 4.48 10.82 -15.55
C LEU A 106 5.51 11.81 -16.11
N PRO A 107 5.39 12.19 -17.39
CA PRO A 107 6.18 13.28 -17.96
C PRO A 107 5.91 14.61 -17.27
N GLU A 108 6.94 15.43 -17.13
CA GLU A 108 6.84 16.73 -16.45
C GLU A 108 5.93 17.74 -17.18
N ASP A 109 5.76 17.62 -18.48
CA ASP A 109 4.88 18.47 -19.28
C ASP A 109 3.39 18.17 -19.10
N MET A 110 3.03 17.08 -18.38
CA MET A 110 1.64 16.69 -18.14
C MET A 110 0.96 17.38 -16.94
N HIS A 111 1.62 18.27 -16.23
CA HIS A 111 1.08 18.92 -15.01
C HIS A 111 -0.35 19.47 -15.19
N GLU A 112 -0.58 20.26 -16.24
CA GLU A 112 -1.91 20.84 -16.50
C GLU A 112 -2.96 19.80 -16.84
N GLN A 113 -2.58 18.81 -17.64
CA GLN A 113 -3.48 17.69 -18.01
C GLN A 113 -3.88 16.89 -16.77
N ILE A 114 -2.94 16.58 -15.89
CA ILE A 114 -3.22 15.86 -14.66
C ILE A 114 -4.15 16.65 -13.74
N ALA A 115 -3.90 17.95 -13.56
CA ALA A 115 -4.79 18.82 -12.79
C ALA A 115 -6.21 18.86 -13.38
N LYS A 116 -6.34 18.84 -14.72
CA LYS A 116 -7.64 18.74 -15.39
C LYS A 116 -8.29 17.39 -15.16
N THR A 117 -7.54 16.28 -15.27
CA THR A 117 -8.02 14.92 -15.02
C THR A 117 -8.57 14.78 -13.60
N ILE A 118 -7.86 15.29 -12.58
CA ILE A 118 -8.31 15.29 -11.19
C ILE A 118 -9.66 15.99 -11.05
N ARG A 119 -9.81 17.19 -11.63
CA ARG A 119 -11.09 17.95 -11.60
C ARG A 119 -12.23 17.17 -12.29
N GLN A 120 -11.95 16.55 -13.43
CA GLN A 120 -12.95 15.76 -14.16
C GLN A 120 -13.42 14.54 -13.37
N LEU A 121 -12.53 13.84 -12.68
CA LEU A 121 -12.87 12.72 -11.80
C LEU A 121 -13.77 13.18 -10.65
N GLY A 122 -13.59 14.40 -10.16
CA GLY A 122 -14.42 15.00 -9.11
C GLY A 122 -15.89 15.23 -9.50
N ALA A 123 -16.25 15.12 -10.77
CA ALA A 123 -17.64 15.12 -11.21
C ALA A 123 -18.40 13.82 -10.85
N GLN A 124 -17.68 12.77 -10.46
CA GLN A 124 -18.26 11.51 -9.96
C GLN A 124 -18.32 11.58 -8.43
N ASP A 125 -19.52 11.42 -7.84
CA ASP A 125 -19.76 11.55 -6.40
C ASP A 125 -18.76 10.72 -5.56
N GLU A 126 -18.41 9.54 -6.07
CA GLU A 126 -17.49 8.59 -5.44
C GLU A 126 -16.08 9.15 -5.24
N TYR A 127 -15.61 10.04 -6.14
CA TYR A 127 -14.26 10.61 -6.10
C TYR A 127 -14.23 12.09 -5.74
N ASN A 128 -15.40 12.73 -5.64
CA ASN A 128 -15.54 14.18 -5.45
C ASN A 128 -14.75 14.69 -4.24
N GLY A 129 -14.91 14.06 -3.08
CA GLY A 129 -14.26 14.49 -1.85
C GLY A 129 -12.73 14.47 -1.94
N HIS A 130 -12.15 13.43 -2.57
CA HIS A 130 -10.71 13.33 -2.77
C HIS A 130 -10.20 14.34 -3.81
N SER A 131 -10.91 14.46 -4.93
CA SER A 131 -10.57 15.42 -5.99
C SER A 131 -10.60 16.87 -5.49
N SER A 132 -11.65 17.26 -4.77
CA SER A 132 -11.78 18.62 -4.20
C SER A 132 -10.63 18.92 -3.26
N ARG A 133 -10.29 17.99 -2.35
CA ARG A 133 -9.16 18.18 -1.44
C ARG A 133 -7.83 18.36 -2.19
N ILE A 134 -7.58 17.59 -3.25
CA ILE A 134 -6.36 17.75 -4.05
C ILE A 134 -6.35 19.10 -4.78
N VAL A 135 -7.50 19.58 -5.25
CA VAL A 135 -7.61 20.90 -5.91
C VAL A 135 -7.33 22.01 -4.92
N ASP A 136 -7.88 21.94 -3.70
CA ASP A 136 -7.74 22.97 -2.67
C ASP A 136 -6.32 23.00 -2.07
N ASP A 137 -5.75 21.83 -1.75
CA ASP A 137 -4.43 21.70 -1.13
C ASP A 137 -3.27 21.75 -2.13
N GLY A 138 -3.56 21.60 -3.42
CA GLY A 138 -2.60 21.38 -4.50
C GLY A 138 -2.12 19.92 -4.57
N MET A 139 -1.56 19.53 -5.70
CA MET A 139 -0.95 18.22 -5.92
C MET A 139 0.30 18.08 -5.04
N LYS A 140 0.16 17.47 -3.87
CA LYS A 140 1.30 17.13 -3.02
C LYS A 140 2.11 16.03 -3.73
N ASN A 141 3.37 15.89 -3.41
CA ASN A 141 4.26 14.87 -4.02
C ASN A 141 4.42 14.96 -5.57
N ALA A 142 4.14 16.10 -6.18
CA ALA A 142 4.33 16.28 -7.63
C ALA A 142 5.74 15.85 -8.08
N GLY A 143 6.79 16.31 -7.40
CA GLY A 143 8.17 15.92 -7.70
C GLY A 143 8.50 14.45 -7.53
N ARG A 144 7.59 13.64 -6.94
CA ARG A 144 7.74 12.19 -6.87
C ARG A 144 7.03 11.48 -8.01
N ASN A 145 5.93 12.04 -8.51
CA ASN A 145 5.12 11.45 -9.57
C ASN A 145 5.60 11.85 -10.96
N PHE A 146 6.14 13.07 -11.13
CA PHE A 146 6.69 13.54 -12.39
C PHE A 146 8.21 13.32 -12.43
N ASP A 147 8.69 12.54 -13.40
CA ASP A 147 10.11 12.26 -13.56
C ASP A 147 10.37 11.73 -14.97
N ASN A 148 10.81 12.62 -15.87
CA ASN A 148 11.11 12.27 -17.26
C ASN A 148 12.15 11.14 -17.40
N SER A 149 13.10 11.05 -16.46
CA SER A 149 14.14 10.03 -16.50
C SER A 149 13.65 8.61 -16.25
N LYS A 150 12.44 8.47 -15.72
CA LYS A 150 11.78 7.21 -15.40
C LYS A 150 10.58 6.89 -16.30
N VAL A 151 10.42 7.66 -17.34
CA VAL A 151 9.43 7.41 -18.39
C VAL A 151 10.18 6.97 -19.64
N SER A 152 9.86 5.76 -20.12
CA SER A 152 10.38 5.23 -21.40
C SER A 152 9.42 5.56 -22.54
N ASP A 153 8.98 4.56 -23.30
CA ASP A 153 8.02 4.73 -24.40
C ASP A 153 6.61 5.10 -23.91
N HIS A 154 6.26 4.66 -22.70
CA HIS A 154 4.95 4.88 -22.10
C HIS A 154 5.10 5.29 -20.64
N PHE A 155 4.21 6.19 -20.20
CA PHE A 155 4.12 6.58 -18.80
C PHE A 155 3.12 5.69 -18.02
N ALA A 156 2.94 5.97 -16.73
CA ALA A 156 2.12 5.18 -15.82
C ALA A 156 0.67 4.96 -16.29
N ILE A 157 0.06 3.90 -15.80
CA ILE A 157 -1.37 3.61 -15.99
C ILE A 157 -2.16 4.55 -15.08
N ILE A 158 -2.88 5.49 -15.69
CA ILE A 158 -3.70 6.49 -15.00
C ILE A 158 -5.07 6.64 -15.71
N PRO A 159 -6.10 7.20 -15.03
CA PRO A 159 -7.34 7.55 -15.69
C PRO A 159 -7.13 8.72 -16.67
N THR A 160 -7.93 8.74 -17.74
CA THR A 160 -7.91 9.82 -18.74
C THR A 160 -8.74 11.04 -18.34
N GLY A 161 -9.56 10.92 -17.30
CA GLY A 161 -10.57 11.93 -16.91
C GLY A 161 -11.91 11.76 -17.63
N LYS A 162 -12.00 10.86 -18.62
CA LYS A 162 -13.27 10.50 -19.24
C LYS A 162 -14.16 9.81 -18.19
N ILE A 163 -15.43 10.21 -18.11
CA ILE A 163 -16.41 9.57 -17.25
C ILE A 163 -16.95 8.31 -17.95
N PRO A 164 -17.09 7.17 -17.26
CA PRO A 164 -17.69 5.98 -17.85
C PRO A 164 -19.13 6.24 -18.31
N GLU A 165 -19.38 6.08 -19.59
CA GLU A 165 -20.71 6.17 -20.18
C GLU A 165 -21.30 4.77 -20.31
N GLY A 166 -22.02 4.29 -19.29
CA GLY A 166 -22.79 3.01 -19.32
C GLY A 166 -21.93 1.76 -19.60
N ASN A 167 -22.51 0.58 -19.43
CA ASN A 167 -21.99 -0.72 -19.91
C ASN A 167 -20.62 -1.23 -19.42
N LEU A 168 -20.00 -0.66 -18.39
CA LEU A 168 -18.92 -1.34 -17.72
C LEU A 168 -19.48 -2.56 -16.96
N ASN A 169 -18.90 -3.74 -17.20
CA ASN A 169 -19.19 -4.88 -16.34
C ASN A 169 -18.48 -4.72 -14.98
N SER A 170 -18.78 -5.62 -14.05
CA SER A 170 -18.22 -5.56 -12.69
C SER A 170 -16.67 -5.63 -12.66
N ASP A 171 -16.05 -6.35 -13.58
CA ASP A 171 -14.59 -6.46 -13.64
C ASP A 171 -13.96 -5.14 -14.13
N HIS A 172 -14.55 -4.52 -15.17
CA HIS A 172 -14.10 -3.20 -15.63
C HIS A 172 -14.26 -2.13 -14.54
N THR A 173 -15.41 -2.09 -13.85
CA THR A 173 -15.68 -1.14 -12.77
C THR A 173 -14.65 -1.30 -11.64
N ARG A 174 -14.39 -2.52 -11.20
CA ARG A 174 -13.44 -2.81 -10.10
C ARG A 174 -12.01 -2.40 -10.45
N LEU A 175 -11.56 -2.70 -11.67
CA LEU A 175 -10.19 -2.34 -12.06
C LEU A 175 -10.05 -0.83 -12.29
N TYR A 176 -11.06 -0.19 -12.86
CA TYR A 176 -11.09 1.25 -13.04
C TYR A 176 -11.07 1.98 -11.70
N ASP A 177 -11.91 1.58 -10.75
CA ASP A 177 -11.92 2.14 -9.39
C ASP A 177 -10.56 2.00 -8.69
N LEU A 178 -9.92 0.83 -8.79
CA LEU A 178 -8.58 0.61 -8.24
C LEU A 178 -7.55 1.59 -8.84
N ILE A 179 -7.59 1.79 -10.17
CA ILE A 179 -6.68 2.71 -10.85
C ILE A 179 -6.96 4.16 -10.43
N VAL A 180 -8.23 4.58 -10.39
CA VAL A 180 -8.61 5.95 -10.00
C VAL A 180 -8.23 6.25 -8.55
N ARG A 181 -8.55 5.35 -7.61
CA ARG A 181 -8.20 5.54 -6.19
C ARG A 181 -6.69 5.64 -5.98
N THR A 182 -5.91 4.79 -6.64
CA THR A 182 -4.45 4.85 -6.54
C THR A 182 -3.89 6.13 -7.16
N PHE A 183 -4.43 6.56 -8.31
CA PHE A 183 -4.07 7.83 -8.94
C PHE A 183 -4.38 9.02 -8.04
N LEU A 184 -5.58 9.12 -7.45
CA LEU A 184 -5.91 10.20 -6.53
C LEU A 184 -5.04 10.13 -5.26
N ALA A 185 -4.86 8.94 -4.69
CA ALA A 185 -4.02 8.76 -3.51
C ALA A 185 -2.59 9.27 -3.70
N SER A 186 -2.02 9.14 -4.92
CA SER A 186 -0.66 9.57 -5.22
C SER A 186 -0.41 11.08 -5.07
N TRP A 187 -1.47 11.89 -5.04
CA TRP A 187 -1.42 13.35 -4.91
C TRP A 187 -1.71 13.86 -3.50
N HIS A 188 -2.11 12.98 -2.58
CA HIS A 188 -2.32 13.34 -1.18
C HIS A 188 -0.99 13.46 -0.42
N PRO A 189 -0.95 14.19 0.71
CA PRO A 189 0.24 14.25 1.56
C PRO A 189 0.60 12.88 2.14
N GLU A 190 1.80 12.79 2.70
CA GLU A 190 2.24 11.61 3.45
C GLU A 190 1.35 11.40 4.69
N ALA A 191 1.03 10.16 5.01
CA ALA A 191 0.31 9.83 6.24
C ALA A 191 1.30 9.71 7.41
N THR A 192 0.99 10.41 8.51
CA THR A 192 1.75 10.30 9.74
C THR A 192 1.04 9.36 10.71
N TRP A 193 1.79 8.40 11.24
CA TRP A 193 1.32 7.40 12.19
C TRP A 193 1.97 7.58 13.55
N ASP A 194 1.17 7.53 14.61
CA ASP A 194 1.66 7.26 15.95
C ASP A 194 1.84 5.75 16.11
N VAL A 195 3.08 5.32 16.27
CA VAL A 195 3.44 3.90 16.40
C VAL A 195 3.85 3.64 17.83
N GLN A 196 3.07 2.84 18.55
CA GLN A 196 3.35 2.42 19.91
C GLN A 196 3.76 0.95 19.93
N LYS A 197 4.95 0.67 20.43
CA LYS A 197 5.43 -0.70 20.65
C LYS A 197 5.50 -0.98 22.14
N ARG A 198 4.84 -2.05 22.58
CA ARG A 198 4.99 -2.64 23.92
C ARG A 198 5.81 -3.91 23.80
N THR A 199 6.80 -4.03 24.67
CA THR A 199 7.61 -5.25 24.81
C THR A 199 7.54 -5.69 26.26
N ALA A 200 7.04 -6.89 26.49
CA ALA A 200 7.10 -7.56 27.77
C ALA A 200 8.29 -8.53 27.76
N THR A 201 9.18 -8.42 28.74
CA THR A 201 10.33 -9.30 28.90
C THR A 201 10.08 -10.19 30.11
N LEU A 202 10.11 -11.50 29.91
CA LEU A 202 9.96 -12.52 30.94
C LEU A 202 11.09 -13.56 30.80
N ASP A 203 11.91 -13.70 31.83
CA ASP A 203 13.11 -14.57 31.83
C ASP A 203 14.05 -14.38 30.61
N GLY A 204 14.22 -13.14 30.18
CA GLY A 204 15.06 -12.83 29.02
C GLY A 204 14.36 -12.96 27.67
N GLU A 205 13.18 -13.57 27.62
CA GLU A 205 12.40 -13.70 26.40
C GLU A 205 11.48 -12.50 26.17
N ASN A 206 11.40 -12.02 24.93
CA ASN A 206 10.65 -10.84 24.55
C ASN A 206 9.36 -11.18 23.80
N PHE A 207 8.28 -10.56 24.26
CA PHE A 207 6.96 -10.63 23.63
C PHE A 207 6.55 -9.20 23.26
N SER A 208 6.35 -8.92 21.97
CA SER A 208 6.07 -7.56 21.54
C SER A 208 4.75 -7.44 20.80
N LYS A 209 4.16 -6.26 20.87
CA LYS A 209 3.02 -5.85 20.05
C LYS A 209 3.20 -4.41 19.61
N GLU A 210 3.00 -4.16 18.33
CA GLU A 210 2.95 -2.81 17.75
C GLU A 210 1.50 -2.45 17.42
N ALA A 211 1.11 -1.24 17.75
CA ALA A 211 -0.15 -0.63 17.36
C ALA A 211 0.17 0.66 16.60
N ARG A 212 -0.60 0.93 15.55
CA ARG A 212 -0.49 2.14 14.74
C ARG A 212 -1.81 2.89 14.77
N THR A 213 -1.74 4.19 15.00
CA THR A 213 -2.90 5.08 14.92
C THR A 213 -2.55 6.21 13.97
N ILE A 214 -3.42 6.47 13.00
CA ILE A 214 -3.21 7.59 12.06
C ILE A 214 -3.34 8.90 12.85
N LYS A 215 -2.40 9.80 12.64
CA LYS A 215 -2.53 11.20 13.09
C LYS A 215 -3.35 11.92 12.04
N VAL A 216 -4.57 12.30 12.40
CA VAL A 216 -5.43 13.13 11.57
C VAL A 216 -5.01 14.57 11.82
N GLU A 217 -4.53 15.24 10.79
CA GLU A 217 -4.40 16.69 10.75
C GLU A 217 -5.68 17.31 10.18
#